data_d454e8fa670241a3314610be6d19dc48
#
_entry.id   d454e8fa670241a3314610be6d19dc48
#
_cell.length_a   1.000
_cell.length_b   1.000
_cell.length_c   1.000
_cell.angle_alpha   90.00
_cell.angle_beta   90.00
_cell.angle_gamma   90.00
#
_symmetry.space_group_name_H-M   'P 1'
#
loop_
_entity.id
_entity.type
_entity.pdbx_description
1 polymer ?
#
loop_
_entity_poly.entity_id
_entity_poly.type
_entity_poly.pdbx_seq_one_letter_code
_entity_poly.pdbx_strand_id
1 'polypeptide(L)'
;MASFDWRKLSRPITLVLIAGTAIAVLVHLWHYYNAEPWTRDGRVRGDVIQVSSDVSGLVTEVLVHDNQSVKQGQVLFKIDVARQALDVEQAKSDLAKAKASLAAAEAELFQSKANLTKSQANSHLADKNAERYANLMDGVISKQEQDQMFAVRDQSHAEHEQMQAAIQQAKANIAQQQALIDVATSNLHLAELNLNRSEVVAPADGTLSNFEMKAGNYVKVGQAVAALLDRSQLYVVGYFEETKLNKIYLGAPATVQLMGDSNILKGHVQGIASGIEDRERTTSTGLLANVNPTFSWVRLAQRVPVKIALDDIPKNELAFVAGRTVTVHITESQH
;
A
#
# COMPACT_ATOMS: atom_id res chain seq x y z
N MET A 1 -13.87 47.95 84.76
CA MET A 1 -13.88 47.84 83.31
C MET A 1 -12.68 47.01 82.95
N ALA A 2 -12.91 45.73 82.60
CA ALA A 2 -11.81 44.84 82.21
C ALA A 2 -11.45 45.15 80.78
N SER A 3 -10.24 45.59 80.51
CA SER A 3 -9.70 45.83 79.20
C SER A 3 -9.52 44.47 78.43
N PHE A 4 -10.36 44.22 77.45
CA PHE A 4 -10.33 43.04 76.62
C PHE A 4 -9.04 43.06 75.71
N ASP A 5 -8.12 42.18 76.03
CA ASP A 5 -6.76 42.17 75.45
C ASP A 5 -6.79 41.48 74.09
N TRP A 6 -7.13 42.23 73.04
CA TRP A 6 -7.22 41.78 71.63
C TRP A 6 -5.99 41.06 71.12
N ARG A 7 -4.81 41.30 71.70
CA ARG A 7 -3.55 40.64 71.33
C ARG A 7 -3.47 39.17 71.71
N LYS A 8 -4.24 38.74 72.73
CA LYS A 8 -4.29 37.33 73.17
C LYS A 8 -5.17 36.50 72.27
N LEU A 9 -6.19 37.10 71.61
CA LEU A 9 -7.11 36.40 70.72
C LEU A 9 -6.65 36.41 69.27
N SER A 10 -5.87 37.42 68.83
CA SER A 10 -5.41 37.51 67.45
C SER A 10 -4.39 36.41 67.06
N ARG A 11 -3.53 36.00 68.03
CA ARG A 11 -2.51 34.93 67.78
C ARG A 11 -3.14 33.55 67.46
N PRO A 12 -4.14 33.03 68.23
CA PRO A 12 -4.75 31.74 67.81
C PRO A 12 -5.58 31.84 66.52
N ILE A 13 -6.25 33.00 66.27
CA ILE A 13 -7.02 33.22 65.06
C ILE A 13 -6.10 33.21 63.81
N THR A 14 -4.96 33.90 63.86
CA THR A 14 -3.99 33.87 62.76
C THR A 14 -3.38 32.50 62.56
N LEU A 15 -3.11 31.72 63.58
CA LEU A 15 -2.65 30.32 63.49
C LEU A 15 -3.69 29.42 62.84
N VAL A 16 -4.96 29.53 63.22
CA VAL A 16 -6.05 28.76 62.62
C VAL A 16 -6.23 29.13 61.14
N LEU A 17 -6.10 30.40 60.77
CA LEU A 17 -6.22 30.87 59.39
C LEU A 17 -5.07 30.37 58.53
N ILE A 18 -3.82 30.36 59.02
CA ILE A 18 -2.64 29.81 58.36
C ILE A 18 -2.77 28.28 58.21
N ALA A 19 -3.22 27.58 59.25
CA ALA A 19 -3.43 26.13 59.18
C ALA A 19 -4.55 25.78 58.18
N GLY A 20 -5.65 26.55 58.17
CA GLY A 20 -6.75 26.38 57.22
C GLY A 20 -6.33 26.59 55.77
N THR A 21 -5.55 27.64 55.50
CA THR A 21 -4.98 27.87 54.13
C THR A 21 -3.98 26.79 53.74
N ALA A 22 -3.14 26.34 54.66
CA ALA A 22 -2.19 25.25 54.37
C ALA A 22 -2.90 23.93 54.03
N ILE A 23 -3.96 23.59 54.77
CA ILE A 23 -4.79 22.40 54.49
C ILE A 23 -5.51 22.55 53.14
N ALA A 24 -6.08 23.71 52.83
CA ALA A 24 -6.75 23.97 51.55
C ALA A 24 -5.77 23.83 50.36
N VAL A 25 -4.57 24.37 50.50
CA VAL A 25 -3.51 24.21 49.47
C VAL A 25 -3.08 22.75 49.36
N LEU A 26 -2.93 22.01 50.44
CA LEU A 26 -2.58 20.60 50.45
C LEU A 26 -3.67 19.73 49.76
N VAL A 27 -4.93 19.98 50.07
CA VAL A 27 -6.07 19.30 49.46
C VAL A 27 -6.15 19.63 47.97
N HIS A 28 -5.93 20.90 47.58
CA HIS A 28 -5.91 21.32 46.19
C HIS A 28 -4.76 20.66 45.42
N LEU A 29 -3.54 20.65 45.95
CA LEU A 29 -2.40 19.97 45.37
C LEU A 29 -2.61 18.45 45.28
N TRP A 30 -3.16 17.85 46.32
CA TRP A 30 -3.50 16.42 46.31
C TRP A 30 -4.48 16.08 45.18
N HIS A 31 -5.53 16.89 45.00
CA HIS A 31 -6.52 16.70 43.93
C HIS A 31 -5.90 16.88 42.56
N TYR A 32 -5.07 17.91 42.35
CA TYR A 32 -4.36 18.18 41.09
C TYR A 32 -3.45 17.03 40.70
N TYR A 33 -2.62 16.51 41.59
CA TYR A 33 -1.66 15.46 41.28
C TYR A 33 -2.29 14.07 41.15
N ASN A 34 -3.31 13.75 41.89
CA ASN A 34 -3.90 12.40 41.91
C ASN A 34 -5.20 12.26 41.12
N ALA A 35 -5.97 13.35 40.94
CA ALA A 35 -7.30 13.26 40.36
C ALA A 35 -7.35 13.65 38.89
N GLU A 36 -6.51 14.58 38.43
CA GLU A 36 -6.54 15.02 37.05
C GLU A 36 -5.83 14.05 36.12
N PRO A 37 -6.43 13.75 34.93
CA PRO A 37 -5.78 12.90 33.92
C PRO A 37 -4.73 13.70 33.16
N TRP A 38 -3.54 13.78 33.72
CA TRP A 38 -2.38 14.40 33.04
C TRP A 38 -1.16 13.49 33.06
N THR A 39 -0.27 13.69 32.08
CA THR A 39 1.01 12.96 31.99
C THR A 39 2.11 13.85 31.42
N ARG A 40 3.33 13.68 31.93
CA ARG A 40 4.56 14.24 31.34
C ARG A 40 5.24 13.30 30.35
N ASP A 41 4.77 12.05 30.29
CA ASP A 41 5.33 11.05 29.41
C ASP A 41 4.48 10.96 28.14
N GLY A 42 4.37 12.08 27.44
CA GLY A 42 3.81 12.15 26.11
C GLY A 42 4.93 12.28 25.06
N ARG A 43 4.69 11.74 23.87
CA ARG A 43 5.63 11.88 22.75
C ARG A 43 4.89 12.25 21.48
N VAL A 44 5.48 13.19 20.75
CA VAL A 44 5.06 13.48 19.37
C VAL A 44 5.41 12.28 18.50
N ARG A 45 4.45 11.81 17.72
CA ARG A 45 4.63 10.75 16.74
C ARG A 45 4.09 11.19 15.39
N GLY A 46 4.60 10.60 14.34
CA GLY A 46 4.10 10.76 12.99
C GLY A 46 4.21 9.44 12.27
N ASP A 47 3.40 9.26 11.26
CA ASP A 47 3.47 8.07 10.44
C ASP A 47 4.73 8.14 9.57
N VAL A 48 5.50 7.07 9.60
CA VAL A 48 6.76 6.94 8.88
C VAL A 48 6.55 6.01 7.72
N ILE A 49 6.75 6.54 6.51
CA ILE A 49 6.72 5.76 5.28
C ILE A 49 8.16 5.40 4.93
N GLN A 50 8.43 4.11 4.77
CA GLN A 50 9.73 3.65 4.30
C GLN A 50 9.81 3.85 2.78
N VAL A 51 10.76 4.67 2.34
CA VAL A 51 11.07 4.82 0.92
C VAL A 51 11.99 3.67 0.51
N SER A 52 11.55 2.89 -0.46
CA SER A 52 12.33 1.79 -1.03
C SER A 52 12.34 1.87 -2.55
N SER A 53 13.32 1.22 -3.18
CA SER A 53 13.37 1.11 -4.63
C SER A 53 12.64 -0.15 -5.10
N ASP A 54 11.88 -0.05 -6.19
CA ASP A 54 11.23 -1.18 -6.85
C ASP A 54 12.12 -1.85 -7.91
N VAL A 55 13.23 -1.20 -8.27
CA VAL A 55 14.23 -1.75 -9.21
C VAL A 55 15.61 -1.74 -8.58
N SER A 56 16.42 -2.72 -8.93
CA SER A 56 17.82 -2.78 -8.48
C SER A 56 18.76 -2.13 -9.49
N GLY A 57 19.77 -1.44 -9.02
CA GLY A 57 20.79 -0.85 -9.87
C GLY A 57 21.73 0.11 -9.13
N LEU A 58 22.63 0.68 -9.90
CA LEU A 58 23.58 1.68 -9.43
C LEU A 58 22.90 3.06 -9.38
N VAL A 59 23.02 3.79 -8.29
CA VAL A 59 22.54 5.18 -8.17
C VAL A 59 23.45 6.08 -8.99
N THR A 60 22.90 6.78 -9.97
CA THR A 60 23.63 7.72 -10.82
C THR A 60 23.58 9.14 -10.31
N GLU A 61 22.45 9.56 -9.79
CA GLU A 61 22.21 10.92 -9.34
C GLU A 61 21.34 10.94 -8.08
N VAL A 62 21.67 11.84 -7.14
CA VAL A 62 20.90 12.09 -5.92
C VAL A 62 20.49 13.54 -5.93
N LEU A 63 19.20 13.82 -5.85
CA LEU A 63 18.61 15.15 -6.04
C LEU A 63 18.14 15.81 -4.75
N VAL A 64 18.20 15.08 -3.63
CA VAL A 64 17.73 15.54 -2.31
C VAL A 64 18.77 15.24 -1.23
N HIS A 65 18.64 15.90 -0.10
CA HIS A 65 19.52 15.72 1.06
C HIS A 65 18.73 15.18 2.26
N ASP A 66 19.46 14.65 3.26
CA ASP A 66 18.86 14.27 4.52
C ASP A 66 18.20 15.48 5.21
N ASN A 67 17.10 15.23 5.91
CA ASN A 67 16.26 16.25 6.56
C ASN A 67 15.63 17.29 5.61
N GLN A 68 15.58 17.02 4.31
CA GLN A 68 14.91 17.88 3.34
C GLN A 68 13.42 17.61 3.30
N SER A 69 12.62 18.70 3.23
CA SER A 69 11.19 18.60 2.93
C SER A 69 10.98 18.33 1.44
N VAL A 70 10.16 17.32 1.12
CA VAL A 70 9.86 16.88 -0.24
C VAL A 70 8.35 16.81 -0.45
N LYS A 71 7.93 16.96 -1.70
CA LYS A 71 6.53 16.82 -2.13
C LYS A 71 6.28 15.45 -2.74
N GLN A 72 5.05 14.99 -2.67
CA GLN A 72 4.63 13.78 -3.37
C GLN A 72 4.98 13.85 -4.86
N GLY A 73 5.59 12.78 -5.38
CA GLY A 73 6.04 12.70 -6.76
C GLY A 73 7.39 13.38 -7.05
N GLN A 74 8.00 14.06 -6.07
CA GLN A 74 9.33 14.63 -6.25
C GLN A 74 10.38 13.53 -6.37
N VAL A 75 11.24 13.61 -7.42
CA VAL A 75 12.34 12.66 -7.63
C VAL A 75 13.38 12.82 -6.52
N LEU A 76 13.72 11.74 -5.86
CA LEU A 76 14.69 11.67 -4.78
C LEU A 76 16.09 11.31 -5.31
N PHE A 77 16.14 10.27 -6.10
CA PHE A 77 17.38 9.81 -6.76
C PHE A 77 17.04 9.01 -8.02
N LYS A 78 18.04 8.85 -8.89
CA LYS A 78 17.93 8.08 -10.13
C LYS A 78 18.88 6.88 -10.11
N ILE A 79 18.37 5.78 -10.62
CA ILE A 79 19.10 4.54 -10.83
C ILE A 79 19.55 4.48 -12.30
N ASP A 80 20.66 3.84 -12.59
CA ASP A 80 21.13 3.63 -13.94
C ASP A 80 20.07 2.94 -14.79
N VAL A 81 19.59 3.64 -15.80
CA VAL A 81 18.51 3.20 -16.69
C VAL A 81 18.97 2.37 -17.87
N ALA A 82 20.29 2.21 -18.05
CA ALA A 82 20.83 1.57 -19.27
C ALA A 82 20.32 0.13 -19.44
N ARG A 83 20.28 -0.65 -18.36
CA ARG A 83 19.74 -2.01 -18.38
C ARG A 83 18.26 -2.03 -18.69
N GLN A 84 17.47 -1.24 -17.99
CA GLN A 84 16.01 -1.15 -18.17
C GLN A 84 15.64 -0.65 -19.58
N ALA A 85 16.42 0.27 -20.14
CA ALA A 85 16.23 0.72 -21.51
C ALA A 85 16.48 -0.40 -22.54
N LEU A 86 17.49 -1.23 -22.33
CA LEU A 86 17.74 -2.42 -23.16
C LEU A 86 16.62 -3.45 -23.02
N ASP A 87 16.09 -3.67 -21.82
CA ASP A 87 14.97 -4.59 -21.59
C ASP A 87 13.71 -4.12 -22.34
N VAL A 88 13.44 -2.81 -22.38
CA VAL A 88 12.34 -2.22 -23.18
C VAL A 88 12.58 -2.45 -24.68
N GLU A 89 13.78 -2.25 -25.18
CA GLU A 89 14.10 -2.46 -26.59
C GLU A 89 13.97 -3.94 -26.99
N GLN A 90 14.42 -4.84 -26.12
CA GLN A 90 14.22 -6.27 -26.32
C GLN A 90 12.73 -6.63 -26.37
N ALA A 91 11.93 -6.15 -25.42
CA ALA A 91 10.48 -6.42 -25.39
C ALA A 91 9.74 -5.85 -26.61
N LYS A 92 10.16 -4.68 -27.13
CA LYS A 92 9.64 -4.13 -28.39
C LYS A 92 9.97 -5.03 -29.58
N SER A 93 11.18 -5.55 -29.63
CA SER A 93 11.60 -6.47 -30.68
C SER A 93 10.80 -7.77 -30.64
N ASP A 94 10.54 -8.31 -29.46
CA ASP A 94 9.72 -9.52 -29.28
C ASP A 94 8.26 -9.28 -29.68
N LEU A 95 7.69 -8.12 -29.37
CA LEU A 95 6.36 -7.73 -29.83
C LEU A 95 6.31 -7.60 -31.37
N ALA A 96 7.33 -7.00 -31.98
CA ALA A 96 7.42 -6.89 -33.44
C ALA A 96 7.48 -8.27 -34.12
N LYS A 97 8.25 -9.21 -33.55
CA LYS A 97 8.31 -10.61 -33.99
C LYS A 97 6.95 -11.31 -33.88
N ALA A 98 6.25 -11.15 -32.77
CA ALA A 98 4.91 -11.74 -32.57
C ALA A 98 3.90 -11.19 -33.61
N LYS A 99 3.93 -9.89 -33.88
CA LYS A 99 3.10 -9.26 -34.93
C LYS A 99 3.41 -9.80 -36.32
N ALA A 100 4.67 -10.00 -36.64
CA ALA A 100 5.08 -10.61 -37.93
C ALA A 100 4.58 -12.06 -38.06
N SER A 101 4.60 -12.83 -36.99
CA SER A 101 4.03 -14.19 -36.95
C SER A 101 2.50 -14.22 -37.16
N LEU A 102 1.78 -13.25 -36.61
CA LEU A 102 0.34 -13.09 -36.86
C LEU A 102 0.10 -12.80 -38.35
N ALA A 103 0.82 -11.88 -38.96
CA ALA A 103 0.69 -11.55 -40.37
C ALA A 103 0.94 -12.78 -41.28
N ALA A 104 1.88 -13.64 -40.92
CA ALA A 104 2.11 -14.91 -41.62
C ALA A 104 0.92 -15.86 -41.48
N ALA A 105 0.36 -16.00 -40.29
CA ALA A 105 -0.85 -16.83 -40.05
C ALA A 105 -2.10 -16.29 -40.78
N GLU A 106 -2.25 -14.98 -40.90
CA GLU A 106 -3.31 -14.35 -41.70
C GLU A 106 -3.15 -14.64 -43.18
N ALA A 107 -1.92 -14.62 -43.71
CA ALA A 107 -1.63 -15.00 -45.10
C ALA A 107 -1.98 -16.48 -45.36
N GLU A 108 -1.69 -17.38 -44.40
CA GLU A 108 -2.04 -18.80 -44.49
C GLU A 108 -3.58 -18.99 -44.50
N LEU A 109 -4.35 -18.23 -43.66
CA LEU A 109 -5.80 -18.24 -43.73
C LEU A 109 -6.31 -17.77 -45.09
N PHE A 110 -5.71 -16.73 -45.68
CA PHE A 110 -6.08 -16.26 -47.00
C PHE A 110 -5.89 -17.35 -48.06
N GLN A 111 -4.75 -18.06 -48.04
CA GLN A 111 -4.45 -19.20 -48.92
C GLN A 111 -5.47 -20.34 -48.71
N SER A 112 -5.82 -20.68 -47.49
CA SER A 112 -6.80 -21.71 -47.15
C SER A 112 -8.20 -21.35 -47.69
N LYS A 113 -8.60 -20.08 -47.60
CA LYS A 113 -9.87 -19.57 -48.19
C LYS A 113 -9.87 -19.71 -49.69
N ALA A 114 -8.78 -19.41 -50.39
CA ALA A 114 -8.67 -19.59 -51.85
C ALA A 114 -8.81 -21.07 -52.25
N ASN A 115 -8.19 -21.99 -51.50
CA ASN A 115 -8.32 -23.42 -51.68
C ASN A 115 -9.76 -23.92 -51.45
N LEU A 116 -10.44 -23.41 -50.43
CA LEU A 116 -11.86 -23.73 -50.20
C LEU A 116 -12.73 -23.29 -51.34
N THR A 117 -12.54 -22.08 -51.88
CA THR A 117 -13.30 -21.58 -53.03
C THR A 117 -13.12 -22.49 -54.24
N LYS A 118 -11.87 -22.95 -54.49
CA LYS A 118 -11.56 -23.90 -55.57
C LYS A 118 -12.28 -25.25 -55.35
N SER A 119 -12.20 -25.85 -54.16
CA SER A 119 -12.87 -27.13 -53.83
C SER A 119 -14.37 -27.03 -53.91
N GLN A 120 -14.96 -25.89 -53.48
CA GLN A 120 -16.40 -25.63 -53.62
C GLN A 120 -16.86 -25.61 -55.05
N ALA A 121 -16.10 -24.97 -55.95
CA ALA A 121 -16.39 -24.97 -57.39
C ALA A 121 -16.34 -26.38 -57.99
N ASN A 122 -15.31 -27.18 -57.58
CA ASN A 122 -15.17 -28.58 -58.02
C ASN A 122 -16.35 -29.47 -57.54
N SER A 123 -16.74 -29.35 -56.25
CA SER A 123 -17.86 -30.06 -55.66
C SER A 123 -19.18 -29.73 -56.41
N HIS A 124 -19.41 -28.44 -56.64
CA HIS A 124 -20.60 -28.00 -57.38
C HIS A 124 -20.64 -28.53 -58.83
N LEU A 125 -19.49 -28.62 -59.50
CA LEU A 125 -19.38 -29.25 -60.84
C LEU A 125 -19.66 -30.73 -60.75
N ALA A 126 -19.10 -31.44 -59.77
CA ALA A 126 -19.37 -32.89 -59.58
C ALA A 126 -20.83 -33.19 -59.27
N ASP A 127 -21.50 -32.35 -58.45
CA ASP A 127 -22.92 -32.43 -58.18
C ASP A 127 -23.75 -32.33 -59.46
N LYS A 128 -23.49 -31.30 -60.26
CA LYS A 128 -24.19 -31.11 -61.54
C LYS A 128 -23.98 -32.25 -62.51
N ASN A 129 -22.79 -32.83 -62.54
CA ASN A 129 -22.50 -33.99 -63.38
C ASN A 129 -23.25 -35.22 -62.85
N ALA A 130 -23.19 -35.52 -61.56
CA ALA A 130 -23.91 -36.63 -60.94
C ALA A 130 -25.42 -36.51 -61.18
N GLU A 131 -26.00 -35.31 -60.99
CA GLU A 131 -27.42 -35.03 -61.22
C GLU A 131 -27.79 -35.25 -62.73
N ARG A 132 -26.97 -34.79 -63.65
CA ARG A 132 -27.19 -34.99 -65.08
C ARG A 132 -27.19 -36.48 -65.42
N TYR A 133 -26.23 -37.25 -64.90
CA TYR A 133 -26.14 -38.70 -65.14
C TYR A 133 -27.27 -39.47 -64.45
N ALA A 134 -27.78 -39.01 -63.31
CA ALA A 134 -28.93 -39.60 -62.64
C ALA A 134 -30.26 -39.42 -63.41
N ASN A 135 -30.41 -38.32 -64.18
CA ASN A 135 -31.59 -37.96 -64.93
C ASN A 135 -31.61 -38.51 -66.39
N LEU A 136 -30.53 -39.22 -66.85
CA LEU A 136 -30.50 -39.85 -68.15
C LEU A 136 -31.39 -41.12 -68.15
N MET A 137 -32.09 -41.37 -69.27
CA MET A 137 -32.97 -42.55 -69.42
C MET A 137 -32.24 -43.88 -69.27
N ASP A 138 -32.85 -44.87 -68.66
CA ASP A 138 -32.31 -46.22 -68.53
C ASP A 138 -31.91 -46.79 -69.91
N GLY A 139 -30.63 -47.26 -70.01
CA GLY A 139 -30.07 -47.84 -71.21
C GLY A 139 -29.21 -46.90 -72.04
N VAL A 140 -29.14 -45.58 -71.72
CA VAL A 140 -28.28 -44.60 -72.40
C VAL A 140 -26.87 -44.64 -71.91
N ILE A 141 -26.66 -45.00 -70.63
CA ILE A 141 -25.35 -45.11 -69.95
C ILE A 141 -25.22 -46.41 -69.18
N SER A 142 -23.97 -46.88 -69.02
CA SER A 142 -23.70 -48.05 -68.18
C SER A 142 -23.85 -47.73 -66.71
N LYS A 143 -24.35 -48.71 -65.93
CA LYS A 143 -24.46 -48.60 -64.49
C LYS A 143 -23.10 -48.26 -63.80
N GLN A 144 -22.02 -48.79 -64.38
CA GLN A 144 -20.65 -48.52 -63.96
C GLN A 144 -20.27 -47.03 -64.10
N GLU A 145 -20.68 -46.38 -65.20
CA GLU A 145 -20.39 -44.95 -65.41
C GLU A 145 -21.17 -44.07 -64.43
N GLN A 146 -22.43 -44.46 -64.13
CA GLN A 146 -23.25 -43.76 -63.13
C GLN A 146 -22.64 -43.88 -61.73
N ASP A 147 -22.25 -45.11 -61.33
CA ASP A 147 -21.59 -45.34 -60.02
C ASP A 147 -20.26 -44.55 -59.91
N GLN A 148 -19.50 -44.44 -61.03
CA GLN A 148 -18.29 -43.66 -61.06
C GLN A 148 -18.55 -42.15 -60.86
N MET A 149 -19.59 -41.59 -61.45
CA MET A 149 -19.96 -40.17 -61.24
C MET A 149 -20.39 -39.88 -59.79
N PHE A 150 -21.11 -40.78 -59.12
CA PHE A 150 -21.42 -40.68 -57.71
C PHE A 150 -20.17 -40.77 -56.85
N ALA A 151 -19.22 -41.68 -57.15
CA ALA A 151 -17.98 -41.79 -56.43
C ALA A 151 -17.13 -40.49 -56.54
N VAL A 152 -17.06 -39.87 -57.75
CA VAL A 152 -16.39 -38.59 -57.97
C VAL A 152 -17.05 -37.46 -57.18
N ARG A 153 -18.41 -37.42 -57.12
CA ARG A 153 -19.15 -36.45 -56.30
C ARG A 153 -18.77 -36.58 -54.81
N ASP A 154 -18.87 -37.82 -54.29
CA ASP A 154 -18.59 -38.10 -52.89
C ASP A 154 -17.12 -37.75 -52.51
N GLN A 155 -16.18 -38.06 -53.41
CA GLN A 155 -14.76 -37.65 -53.27
C GLN A 155 -14.61 -36.11 -53.21
N SER A 156 -15.30 -35.37 -54.09
CA SER A 156 -15.24 -33.90 -54.15
C SER A 156 -15.87 -33.28 -52.94
N HIS A 157 -16.92 -33.86 -52.35
CA HIS A 157 -17.50 -33.44 -51.06
C HIS A 157 -16.54 -33.64 -49.89
N ALA A 158 -15.89 -34.82 -49.83
CA ALA A 158 -14.87 -35.08 -48.80
C ALA A 158 -13.68 -34.11 -48.90
N GLU A 159 -13.23 -33.75 -50.10
CA GLU A 159 -12.20 -32.74 -50.31
C GLU A 159 -12.67 -31.36 -49.88
N HIS A 160 -13.91 -30.96 -50.14
CA HIS A 160 -14.47 -29.70 -49.66
C HIS A 160 -14.55 -29.65 -48.13
N GLU A 161 -14.97 -30.69 -47.44
CA GLU A 161 -14.97 -30.78 -45.98
C GLU A 161 -13.55 -30.69 -45.42
N GLN A 162 -12.57 -31.33 -46.06
CA GLN A 162 -11.16 -31.22 -45.69
C GLN A 162 -10.68 -29.77 -45.77
N MET A 163 -11.05 -29.01 -46.81
CA MET A 163 -10.68 -27.59 -46.92
C MET A 163 -11.38 -26.72 -45.90
N GLN A 164 -12.63 -27.05 -45.50
CA GLN A 164 -13.28 -26.39 -44.40
C GLN A 164 -12.53 -26.60 -43.05
N ALA A 165 -12.11 -27.83 -42.79
CA ALA A 165 -11.34 -28.14 -41.58
C ALA A 165 -9.98 -27.37 -41.57
N ALA A 166 -9.33 -27.24 -42.75
CA ALA A 166 -8.10 -26.45 -42.89
C ALA A 166 -8.30 -24.97 -42.53
N ILE A 167 -9.44 -24.37 -42.86
CA ILE A 167 -9.79 -23.00 -42.44
C ILE A 167 -9.94 -22.92 -40.94
N GLN A 168 -10.59 -23.88 -40.28
CA GLN A 168 -10.73 -23.87 -38.82
C GLN A 168 -9.36 -23.98 -38.15
N GLN A 169 -8.44 -24.80 -38.70
CA GLN A 169 -7.07 -24.90 -38.22
C GLN A 169 -6.34 -23.56 -38.34
N ALA A 170 -6.42 -22.91 -39.53
CA ALA A 170 -5.79 -21.59 -39.73
C ALA A 170 -6.34 -20.52 -38.79
N LYS A 171 -7.66 -20.51 -38.53
CA LYS A 171 -8.27 -19.60 -37.53
C LYS A 171 -7.77 -19.88 -36.13
N ALA A 172 -7.62 -21.13 -35.73
CA ALA A 172 -7.07 -21.49 -34.42
C ALA A 172 -5.61 -21.04 -34.29
N ASN A 173 -4.81 -21.14 -35.36
CA ASN A 173 -3.44 -20.62 -35.41
C ASN A 173 -3.41 -19.09 -35.24
N ILE A 174 -4.31 -18.35 -35.91
CA ILE A 174 -4.43 -16.89 -35.73
C ILE A 174 -4.74 -16.55 -34.24
N ALA A 175 -5.69 -17.25 -33.61
CA ALA A 175 -6.02 -17.03 -32.22
C ALA A 175 -4.81 -17.29 -31.29
N GLN A 176 -4.02 -18.32 -31.61
CA GLN A 176 -2.78 -18.60 -30.89
C GLN A 176 -1.75 -17.46 -31.07
N GLN A 177 -1.51 -16.95 -32.29
CA GLN A 177 -0.59 -15.84 -32.52
C GLN A 177 -1.07 -14.56 -31.84
N GLN A 178 -2.40 -14.31 -31.79
CA GLN A 178 -2.94 -13.17 -31.07
C GLN A 178 -2.64 -13.26 -29.57
N ALA A 179 -2.82 -14.42 -28.96
CA ALA A 179 -2.45 -14.62 -27.55
C ALA A 179 -0.95 -14.38 -27.27
N LEU A 180 -0.07 -14.73 -28.22
CA LEU A 180 1.36 -14.43 -28.10
C LEU A 180 1.66 -12.92 -28.18
N ILE A 181 0.90 -12.16 -28.98
CA ILE A 181 0.98 -10.69 -29.00
C ILE A 181 0.57 -10.12 -27.66
N ASP A 182 -0.49 -10.62 -27.03
CA ASP A 182 -0.96 -10.14 -25.74
C ASP A 182 0.10 -10.37 -24.64
N VAL A 183 0.77 -11.53 -24.67
CA VAL A 183 1.91 -11.83 -23.78
C VAL A 183 3.08 -10.88 -24.04
N ALA A 184 3.47 -10.68 -25.30
CA ALA A 184 4.57 -9.77 -25.64
C ALA A 184 4.26 -8.31 -25.27
N THR A 185 3.00 -7.89 -25.43
CA THR A 185 2.54 -6.56 -25.01
C THR A 185 2.62 -6.38 -23.50
N SER A 186 2.23 -7.40 -22.73
CA SER A 186 2.33 -7.38 -21.27
C SER A 186 3.79 -7.30 -20.80
N ASN A 187 4.69 -8.02 -21.46
CA ASN A 187 6.12 -7.97 -21.15
C ASN A 187 6.73 -6.60 -21.49
N LEU A 188 6.31 -5.96 -22.58
CA LEU A 188 6.72 -4.61 -22.93
C LEU A 188 6.26 -3.62 -21.84
N HIS A 189 5.00 -3.70 -21.43
CA HIS A 189 4.47 -2.85 -20.38
C HIS A 189 5.22 -3.00 -19.04
N LEU A 190 5.60 -4.25 -18.69
CA LEU A 190 6.41 -4.51 -17.49
C LEU A 190 7.80 -3.87 -17.60
N ALA A 191 8.45 -3.98 -18.75
CA ALA A 191 9.76 -3.37 -18.99
C ALA A 191 9.69 -1.84 -18.92
N GLU A 192 8.66 -1.22 -19.51
CA GLU A 192 8.42 0.23 -19.45
C GLU A 192 8.13 0.69 -18.01
N LEU A 193 7.37 -0.08 -17.24
CA LEU A 193 7.11 0.18 -15.82
C LEU A 193 8.42 0.18 -15.01
N ASN A 194 9.28 -0.79 -15.22
CA ASN A 194 10.58 -0.88 -14.54
C ASN A 194 11.50 0.28 -14.93
N LEU A 195 11.48 0.70 -16.19
CA LEU A 195 12.22 1.87 -16.66
C LEU A 195 11.72 3.14 -15.95
N ASN A 196 10.42 3.36 -15.85
CA ASN A 196 9.84 4.50 -15.15
C ASN A 196 10.16 4.48 -13.65
N ARG A 197 10.20 3.29 -13.03
CA ARG A 197 10.54 3.10 -11.62
C ARG A 197 12.03 3.26 -11.31
N SER A 198 12.86 3.47 -12.31
CA SER A 198 14.28 3.81 -12.13
C SER A 198 14.45 5.24 -11.58
N GLU A 199 13.45 6.10 -11.69
CA GLU A 199 13.35 7.35 -10.94
C GLU A 199 12.55 7.10 -9.65
N VAL A 200 13.23 7.09 -8.52
CA VAL A 200 12.60 6.88 -7.21
C VAL A 200 12.04 8.20 -6.73
N VAL A 201 10.73 8.23 -6.49
CA VAL A 201 9.98 9.43 -6.12
C VAL A 201 9.45 9.34 -4.68
N ALA A 202 9.18 10.49 -4.07
CA ALA A 202 8.54 10.57 -2.75
C ALA A 202 7.08 10.08 -2.84
N PRO A 203 6.65 9.12 -2.01
CA PRO A 203 5.28 8.58 -2.03
C PRO A 203 4.24 9.53 -1.43
N ALA A 204 4.65 10.50 -0.60
CA ALA A 204 3.79 11.49 0.05
C ALA A 204 4.58 12.78 0.32
N ASP A 205 3.86 13.83 0.72
CA ASP A 205 4.48 15.05 1.25
C ASP A 205 5.10 14.76 2.62
N GLY A 206 6.33 15.22 2.87
CA GLY A 206 6.97 14.93 4.14
C GLY A 206 8.41 15.42 4.23
N THR A 207 9.06 15.03 5.30
CA THR A 207 10.48 15.28 5.50
C THR A 207 11.24 13.96 5.47
N LEU A 208 12.27 13.89 4.63
CA LEU A 208 13.19 12.76 4.59
C LEU A 208 13.99 12.69 5.88
N SER A 209 14.25 11.50 6.35
CA SER A 209 15.11 11.22 7.49
C SER A 209 15.94 9.98 7.25
N ASN A 210 17.14 9.99 7.75
CA ASN A 210 18.09 8.87 7.61
C ASN A 210 18.41 8.53 6.12
N PHE A 211 18.55 9.58 5.30
CA PHE A 211 18.85 9.45 3.88
C PHE A 211 20.36 9.62 3.65
N GLU A 212 21.08 8.49 3.56
CA GLU A 212 22.54 8.46 3.38
C GLU A 212 22.96 8.08 1.96
N MET A 213 22.01 8.08 1.00
CA MET A 213 22.26 7.67 -0.38
C MET A 213 23.21 8.62 -1.10
N LYS A 214 24.14 8.04 -1.86
CA LYS A 214 25.13 8.77 -2.69
C LYS A 214 25.20 8.16 -4.07
N ALA A 215 25.53 8.97 -5.07
CA ALA A 215 25.89 8.48 -6.39
C ALA A 215 27.03 7.44 -6.28
N GLY A 216 26.88 6.32 -6.98
CA GLY A 216 27.77 5.17 -6.86
C GLY A 216 27.34 4.10 -5.87
N ASN A 217 26.32 4.33 -5.03
CA ASN A 217 25.72 3.27 -4.21
C ASN A 217 24.90 2.31 -5.07
N TYR A 218 24.84 1.05 -4.65
CA TYR A 218 23.98 0.05 -5.29
C TYR A 218 22.75 -0.21 -4.43
N VAL A 219 21.55 -0.11 -5.00
CA VAL A 219 20.26 -0.40 -4.35
C VAL A 219 19.70 -1.73 -4.80
N LYS A 220 19.04 -2.42 -3.86
CA LYS A 220 18.30 -3.65 -4.13
C LYS A 220 16.79 -3.39 -4.04
N VAL A 221 16.02 -4.19 -4.78
CA VAL A 221 14.55 -4.16 -4.71
C VAL A 221 14.09 -4.37 -3.26
N GLY A 222 13.17 -3.52 -2.79
CA GLY A 222 12.60 -3.58 -1.43
C GLY A 222 13.51 -3.10 -0.32
N GLN A 223 14.74 -2.68 -0.62
CA GLN A 223 15.64 -2.10 0.38
C GLN A 223 15.16 -0.71 0.77
N ALA A 224 14.86 -0.51 2.05
CA ALA A 224 14.57 0.82 2.59
C ALA A 224 15.82 1.70 2.50
N VAL A 225 15.68 2.86 1.87
CA VAL A 225 16.77 3.83 1.62
C VAL A 225 16.60 5.12 2.41
N ALA A 226 15.39 5.41 2.85
CA ALA A 226 15.05 6.56 3.69
C ALA A 226 13.78 6.31 4.46
N ALA A 227 13.56 7.10 5.51
CA ALA A 227 12.29 7.25 6.19
C ALA A 227 11.67 8.59 5.78
N LEU A 228 10.44 8.58 5.32
CA LEU A 228 9.66 9.79 5.03
C LEU A 228 8.66 10.00 6.16
N LEU A 229 8.81 11.08 6.89
CA LEU A 229 7.88 11.47 7.95
C LEU A 229 6.79 12.36 7.35
N ASP A 230 5.56 11.86 7.36
CA ASP A 230 4.40 12.65 6.98
C ASP A 230 4.08 13.66 8.09
N ARG A 231 4.25 14.93 7.76
CA ARG A 231 4.02 16.03 8.72
C ARG A 231 2.55 16.39 8.87
N SER A 232 1.71 16.02 7.92
CA SER A 232 0.27 16.31 7.97
C SER A 232 -0.47 15.45 8.99
N GLN A 233 0.12 14.32 9.39
CA GLN A 233 -0.47 13.33 10.28
C GLN A 233 0.29 13.19 11.61
N LEU A 234 0.87 14.27 12.10
CA LEU A 234 1.50 14.26 13.41
C LEU A 234 0.44 14.16 14.52
N TYR A 235 0.69 13.28 15.47
CA TYR A 235 -0.16 13.07 16.63
C TYR A 235 0.67 12.93 17.90
N VAL A 236 0.02 12.97 19.04
CA VAL A 236 0.68 12.77 20.33
C VAL A 236 0.21 11.46 20.94
N VAL A 237 1.15 10.70 21.48
CA VAL A 237 0.83 9.55 22.33
C VAL A 237 1.21 9.90 23.75
N GLY A 238 0.20 10.06 24.61
CA GLY A 238 0.37 10.23 26.04
C GLY A 238 0.28 8.90 26.78
N TYR A 239 1.24 8.61 27.66
CA TYR A 239 1.25 7.39 28.46
C TYR A 239 0.65 7.70 29.83
N PHE A 240 -0.61 7.30 30.04
CA PHE A 240 -1.35 7.55 31.27
C PHE A 240 -1.32 6.34 32.18
N GLU A 241 -1.29 6.57 33.49
CA GLU A 241 -1.44 5.50 34.47
C GLU A 241 -2.84 4.87 34.39
N GLU A 242 -2.94 3.55 34.54
CA GLU A 242 -4.20 2.81 34.46
C GLU A 242 -5.26 3.35 35.45
N THR A 243 -4.83 3.88 36.56
CA THR A 243 -5.69 4.50 37.61
C THR A 243 -6.44 5.74 37.11
N LYS A 244 -5.92 6.40 36.06
CA LYS A 244 -6.48 7.64 35.48
C LYS A 244 -7.36 7.39 34.26
N LEU A 245 -7.39 6.17 33.72
CA LEU A 245 -8.11 5.84 32.49
C LEU A 245 -9.62 6.01 32.58
N ASN A 246 -10.19 5.77 33.75
CA ASN A 246 -11.64 5.91 33.99
C ASN A 246 -12.18 7.34 33.74
N LYS A 247 -11.29 8.32 33.65
CA LYS A 247 -11.61 9.73 33.41
C LYS A 247 -11.32 10.16 31.98
N ILE A 248 -10.79 9.26 31.12
CA ILE A 248 -10.43 9.52 29.75
C ILE A 248 -11.44 8.84 28.83
N TYR A 249 -12.07 9.60 27.96
CA TYR A 249 -13.04 9.10 26.98
C TYR A 249 -12.68 9.56 25.57
N LEU A 250 -13.20 8.86 24.57
CA LEU A 250 -13.00 9.22 23.17
C LEU A 250 -13.63 10.59 22.88
N GLY A 251 -12.89 11.44 22.18
CA GLY A 251 -13.29 12.81 21.90
C GLY A 251 -13.03 13.81 23.02
N ALA A 252 -12.51 13.37 24.19
CA ALA A 252 -12.20 14.28 25.28
C ALA A 252 -11.22 15.38 24.83
N PRO A 253 -11.46 16.66 25.15
CA PRO A 253 -10.54 17.74 24.83
C PRO A 253 -9.23 17.56 25.59
N ALA A 254 -8.13 17.77 24.88
CA ALA A 254 -6.77 17.64 25.43
C ALA A 254 -5.95 18.87 25.11
N THR A 255 -5.07 19.22 26.04
CA THR A 255 -4.05 20.25 25.83
C THR A 255 -2.68 19.58 25.86
N VAL A 256 -1.84 19.97 24.90
CA VAL A 256 -0.50 19.43 24.70
C VAL A 256 0.51 20.57 24.80
N GLN A 257 1.48 20.44 25.66
CA GLN A 257 2.57 21.40 25.82
C GLN A 257 3.90 20.69 25.55
N LEU A 258 4.67 21.21 24.58
CA LEU A 258 6.00 20.69 24.32
C LEU A 258 6.97 21.07 25.45
N MET A 259 7.86 20.14 25.78
CA MET A 259 8.91 20.42 26.77
C MET A 259 9.83 21.52 26.24
N GLY A 260 9.97 22.61 27.02
CA GLY A 260 10.76 23.77 26.66
C GLY A 260 10.06 24.83 25.81
N ASP A 261 8.76 24.67 25.56
CA ASP A 261 7.92 25.66 24.89
C ASP A 261 6.76 26.06 25.81
N SER A 262 6.38 27.32 25.76
CA SER A 262 5.23 27.85 26.51
C SER A 262 3.90 27.72 25.73
N ASN A 263 3.97 27.41 24.44
CA ASN A 263 2.78 27.28 23.60
C ASN A 263 1.98 26.02 23.95
N ILE A 264 0.69 26.21 24.15
CA ILE A 264 -0.26 25.12 24.41
C ILE A 264 -1.02 24.82 23.13
N LEU A 265 -0.87 23.59 22.65
CA LEU A 265 -1.62 23.08 21.50
C LEU A 265 -2.92 22.44 21.97
N LYS A 266 -3.96 22.60 21.20
CA LYS A 266 -5.26 21.95 21.42
C LYS A 266 -5.37 20.68 20.61
N GLY A 267 -6.06 19.71 21.16
CA GLY A 267 -6.36 18.45 20.49
C GLY A 267 -7.47 17.70 21.24
N HIS A 268 -7.73 16.51 20.76
CA HIS A 268 -8.74 15.64 21.38
C HIS A 268 -8.26 14.18 21.38
N VAL A 269 -8.82 13.40 22.29
CA VAL A 269 -8.51 11.96 22.39
C VAL A 269 -9.10 11.24 21.19
N GLN A 270 -8.22 10.73 20.32
CA GLN A 270 -8.60 9.95 19.14
C GLN A 270 -8.79 8.47 19.46
N GLY A 271 -8.02 7.93 20.39
CA GLY A 271 -8.08 6.51 20.74
C GLY A 271 -7.32 6.17 22.01
N ILE A 272 -7.73 5.12 22.65
CA ILE A 272 -7.08 4.52 23.82
C ILE A 272 -6.66 3.11 23.40
N ALA A 273 -5.42 2.70 23.69
CA ALA A 273 -4.95 1.37 23.35
C ALA A 273 -5.79 0.30 24.08
N SER A 274 -6.30 -0.66 23.32
CA SER A 274 -7.12 -1.75 23.83
C SER A 274 -6.30 -2.84 24.55
N GLY A 275 -4.96 -2.78 24.47
CA GLY A 275 -4.06 -3.72 25.12
C GLY A 275 -2.66 -3.16 25.23
N ILE A 276 -1.95 -3.61 26.25
CA ILE A 276 -0.53 -3.35 26.47
C ILE A 276 0.19 -4.70 26.53
N GLU A 277 1.43 -4.73 26.10
CA GLU A 277 2.25 -5.93 26.20
C GLU A 277 2.57 -6.26 27.65
N ASP A 278 2.27 -7.48 28.05
CA ASP A 278 2.63 -8.00 29.35
C ASP A 278 4.12 -8.40 29.36
N ARG A 279 4.97 -7.52 29.90
CA ARG A 279 6.43 -7.75 30.00
C ARG A 279 6.82 -8.89 30.92
N GLU A 280 5.93 -9.32 31.78
CA GLU A 280 6.17 -10.47 32.68
C GLU A 280 5.92 -11.81 31.97
N ARG A 281 5.23 -11.75 30.80
CA ARG A 281 4.96 -12.91 29.97
C ARG A 281 6.10 -13.11 28.96
N THR A 282 7.14 -13.82 29.34
CA THR A 282 8.13 -14.28 28.37
C THR A 282 7.51 -15.35 27.48
N THR A 283 7.53 -15.14 26.16
CA THR A 283 7.11 -16.16 25.19
C THR A 283 8.09 -17.33 25.26
N SER A 284 7.73 -18.38 26.00
CA SER A 284 8.46 -19.64 25.92
C SER A 284 8.07 -20.35 24.64
N THR A 285 9.01 -21.02 24.00
CA THR A 285 8.79 -21.93 22.86
C THR A 285 7.96 -23.16 23.23
N GLY A 286 7.56 -23.29 24.53
CA GLY A 286 6.70 -24.33 25.05
C GLY A 286 5.24 -23.85 25.17
N LEU A 287 4.30 -24.79 25.03
CA LEU A 287 2.85 -24.60 25.14
C LEU A 287 2.36 -24.15 26.53
N LEU A 288 3.26 -24.01 27.52
CA LEU A 288 2.94 -23.62 28.90
C LEU A 288 3.37 -22.16 29.13
N ALA A 289 2.54 -21.41 29.86
CA ALA A 289 2.85 -20.04 30.27
C ALA A 289 4.04 -20.05 31.24
N ASN A 290 5.12 -19.35 30.86
CA ASN A 290 6.24 -19.13 31.76
C ASN A 290 5.96 -17.84 32.55
N VAL A 291 5.77 -17.97 33.86
CA VAL A 291 5.54 -16.84 34.76
C VAL A 291 6.81 -16.65 35.59
N ASN A 292 7.49 -15.52 35.41
CA ASN A 292 8.59 -15.13 36.29
C ASN A 292 8.04 -14.79 37.67
N PRO A 293 8.50 -15.41 38.74
CA PRO A 293 8.16 -15.03 40.09
C PRO A 293 8.89 -13.73 40.45
N THR A 294 8.34 -12.60 40.05
CA THR A 294 8.86 -11.29 40.46
C THR A 294 8.21 -10.86 41.77
N PHE A 295 8.97 -10.87 42.82
CA PHE A 295 8.64 -10.17 44.06
C PHE A 295 8.91 -8.67 43.83
N SER A 296 7.95 -7.96 43.24
CA SER A 296 7.96 -6.50 43.24
C SER A 296 7.26 -6.01 44.53
N TRP A 297 8.01 -5.47 45.46
CA TRP A 297 7.52 -4.87 46.70
C TRP A 297 6.48 -3.76 46.45
N VAL A 298 6.64 -3.04 45.34
CA VAL A 298 5.73 -1.98 44.91
C VAL A 298 5.25 -2.30 43.49
N ARG A 299 3.95 -2.56 43.33
CA ARG A 299 3.31 -2.62 42.00
C ARG A 299 3.14 -1.19 41.50
N LEU A 300 3.93 -0.82 40.52
CA LEU A 300 3.74 0.42 39.78
C LEU A 300 2.55 0.25 38.82
N ALA A 301 1.68 1.26 38.77
CA ALA A 301 0.60 1.30 37.80
C ALA A 301 1.13 1.18 36.37
N GLN A 302 0.49 0.35 35.56
CA GLN A 302 0.84 0.20 34.15
C GLN A 302 0.51 1.50 33.40
N ARG A 303 1.26 1.78 32.33
CA ARG A 303 1.02 2.96 31.50
C ARG A 303 0.34 2.55 30.21
N VAL A 304 -0.82 3.13 29.96
CA VAL A 304 -1.62 2.87 28.77
C VAL A 304 -1.45 4.02 27.79
N PRO A 305 -1.08 3.74 26.52
CA PRO A 305 -0.96 4.78 25.51
C PRO A 305 -2.33 5.28 25.06
N VAL A 306 -2.48 6.60 25.08
CA VAL A 306 -3.64 7.34 24.59
C VAL A 306 -3.21 8.18 23.39
N LYS A 307 -3.84 7.98 22.25
CA LYS A 307 -3.59 8.73 21.02
C LYS A 307 -4.41 10.00 21.01
N ILE A 308 -3.76 11.12 20.82
CA ILE A 308 -4.35 12.46 20.80
C ILE A 308 -4.10 13.06 19.43
N ALA A 309 -5.16 13.38 18.72
CA ALA A 309 -5.11 14.14 17.49
C ALA A 309 -4.99 15.62 17.83
N LEU A 310 -4.16 16.33 17.10
CA LEU A 310 -3.98 17.77 17.23
C LEU A 310 -4.96 18.48 16.29
N ASP A 311 -5.65 19.50 16.80
CA ASP A 311 -6.60 20.29 16.01
C ASP A 311 -5.87 21.27 15.11
N ASP A 312 -4.74 21.81 15.57
CA ASP A 312 -3.83 22.68 14.79
C ASP A 312 -2.38 22.20 14.93
N ILE A 313 -1.75 21.88 13.81
CA ILE A 313 -0.31 21.55 13.77
C ILE A 313 0.47 22.85 13.60
N PRO A 314 1.43 23.16 14.47
CA PRO A 314 2.23 24.36 14.36
C PRO A 314 2.99 24.41 13.04
N LYS A 315 2.87 25.52 12.32
CA LYS A 315 3.61 25.75 11.06
C LYS A 315 5.12 25.89 11.26
N ASN A 316 5.58 26.10 12.50
CA ASN A 316 7.01 26.20 12.81
C ASN A 316 7.65 24.81 12.76
N GLU A 317 8.35 24.53 11.69
CA GLU A 317 8.95 23.23 11.39
C GLU A 317 9.94 22.73 12.44
N LEU A 318 10.67 23.64 13.08
CA LEU A 318 11.69 23.32 14.07
C LEU A 318 11.13 23.00 15.46
N ALA A 319 9.90 23.44 15.74
CA ALA A 319 9.30 23.27 17.06
C ALA A 319 8.60 21.91 17.25
N PHE A 320 8.06 21.29 16.20
CA PHE A 320 7.24 20.10 16.30
C PHE A 320 7.85 18.89 15.56
N VAL A 321 8.86 18.30 16.18
CA VAL A 321 9.60 17.15 15.64
C VAL A 321 9.10 15.86 16.29
N ALA A 322 8.92 14.80 15.50
CA ALA A 322 8.59 13.47 16.02
C ALA A 322 9.67 13.00 17.02
N GLY A 323 9.22 12.40 18.12
CA GLY A 323 10.12 11.97 19.22
C GLY A 323 10.24 12.96 20.37
N ARG A 324 9.87 14.25 20.20
CA ARG A 324 9.89 15.22 21.30
C ARG A 324 8.91 14.83 22.42
N THR A 325 9.33 15.14 23.65
CA THR A 325 8.53 14.93 24.84
C THR A 325 7.53 16.06 25.01
N VAL A 326 6.33 15.70 25.41
CA VAL A 326 5.22 16.62 25.66
C VAL A 326 4.53 16.30 26.99
N THR A 327 3.98 17.33 27.61
CA THR A 327 3.04 17.19 28.73
C THR A 327 1.63 17.24 28.14
N VAL A 328 0.78 16.31 28.54
CA VAL A 328 -0.60 16.21 28.10
C VAL A 328 -1.51 16.35 29.29
N HIS A 329 -2.51 17.22 29.18
CA HIS A 329 -3.62 17.32 30.10
C HIS A 329 -4.92 17.02 29.35
N ILE A 330 -5.74 16.14 29.87
CA ILE A 330 -7.06 15.83 29.33
C ILE A 330 -8.09 16.46 30.25
N THR A 331 -9.02 17.24 29.71
CA THR A 331 -10.07 17.87 30.49
C THR A 331 -11.13 16.85 30.82
N GLU A 332 -11.42 16.70 32.11
CA GLU A 332 -12.49 15.84 32.60
C GLU A 332 -13.85 16.42 32.13
N SER A 333 -14.72 15.59 31.56
CA SER A 333 -16.10 16.00 31.31
C SER A 333 -16.80 16.17 32.64
N GLN A 334 -17.28 17.37 32.92
CA GLN A 334 -18.27 17.55 33.99
C GLN A 334 -19.56 16.86 33.54
N HIS A 335 -19.82 15.67 34.07
CA HIS A 335 -21.15 15.06 34.10
C HIS A 335 -21.84 15.45 35.41
#